data_2d93e31df987ea099bc74d80ddabc41b
#
_entry.id   2d93e31df987ea099bc74d80ddabc41b
#
_cell.length_a   1.000
_cell.length_b   1.000
_cell.length_c   1.000
_cell.angle_alpha   90.00
_cell.angle_beta   90.00
_cell.angle_gamma   90.00
#
_symmetry.space_group_name_H-M   'P 1'
#
loop_
_entity.id
_entity.type
_entity.pdbx_description
1 polymer ?
#
loop_
_entity_poly.entity_id
_entity_poly.type
_entity_poly.pdbx_seq_one_letter_code
_entity_poly.pdbx_strand_id
1 'polypeptide(L)'
;MKILHVFRDDKFFDLITPSFDSIKGIENLYIFYTQNPNYKFKYIRSYHKILIETDEKKYLKLFSSNEFEAFFFHSLPDSFYRYILKTDPKKVIIWWSWGYDIYFSGLININLYKPLTLEVRNKNTDKTANSRTIIKSLINNGLRHLSSLKKNSIQRKVLSKISYCVTVLPIEFELLSRNRHFVAERFMERGVFRDLDVNILAKNPPLKGNILLGNSATYENNHLDVVKKLNQVFIDEDRKIIVPLNYGVNKYAEQIKQSFSSQYIHLDTFLKFEEYEKIIDLCSHAIFGTLRQQALGNINLCMFKGIKVFLYKDSLTYTQLKDDGYIVYSIEEDLNEKELSEPLSMEQMKHNHKILEQIYSKNGINALQKAFDKIKTNLP
;
A
#
# COMPACT_ATOMS: atom_id res chain seq x y z
N MET A 1 -0.89 28.31 8.24
CA MET A 1 -1.49 27.72 7.03
C MET A 1 -2.57 26.72 7.45
N LYS A 2 -3.77 26.84 6.89
CA LYS A 2 -4.90 25.95 7.18
C LYS A 2 -5.08 24.94 6.06
N ILE A 3 -5.11 23.66 6.41
CA ILE A 3 -5.12 22.54 5.45
C ILE A 3 -6.39 21.70 5.66
N LEU A 4 -7.08 21.38 4.57
CA LEU A 4 -8.14 20.39 4.56
C LEU A 4 -7.59 19.04 4.13
N HIS A 5 -7.60 18.06 5.05
CA HIS A 5 -7.22 16.69 4.79
C HIS A 5 -8.44 15.88 4.35
N VAL A 6 -8.36 15.33 3.15
CA VAL A 6 -9.45 14.63 2.48
C VAL A 6 -9.22 13.12 2.53
N PHE A 7 -10.10 12.41 3.23
CA PHE A 7 -10.04 10.96 3.40
C PHE A 7 -11.16 10.23 2.65
N ARG A 8 -10.84 9.06 2.15
CA ARG A 8 -11.80 8.09 1.62
C ARG A 8 -11.82 6.79 2.43
N ASP A 9 -10.69 6.44 3.04
CA ASP A 9 -10.47 5.23 3.81
C ASP A 9 -10.12 5.62 5.25
N ASP A 10 -10.65 4.90 6.20
CA ASP A 10 -10.47 5.15 7.64
C ASP A 10 -9.28 4.37 8.24
N LYS A 11 -8.66 3.47 7.47
CA LYS A 11 -7.69 2.49 7.98
C LYS A 11 -6.44 3.11 8.61
N PHE A 12 -5.95 4.22 8.04
CA PHE A 12 -4.68 4.84 8.47
C PHE A 12 -4.87 6.16 9.21
N PHE A 13 -6.10 6.59 9.45
CA PHE A 13 -6.40 7.88 10.05
C PHE A 13 -5.69 8.09 11.38
N ASP A 14 -5.96 7.22 12.37
CA ASP A 14 -5.37 7.33 13.71
C ASP A 14 -3.85 7.15 13.73
N LEU A 15 -3.30 6.51 12.70
CA LEU A 15 -1.87 6.30 12.56
C LEU A 15 -1.12 7.57 12.16
N ILE A 16 -1.72 8.38 11.26
CA ILE A 16 -1.01 9.49 10.60
C ILE A 16 -1.38 10.86 11.17
N THR A 17 -2.62 11.05 11.65
CA THR A 17 -3.08 12.37 12.14
C THR A 17 -2.25 12.93 13.28
N PRO A 18 -1.74 12.14 14.25
CA PRO A 18 -0.89 12.68 15.32
C PRO A 18 0.38 13.38 14.79
N SER A 19 0.97 12.83 13.72
CA SER A 19 2.15 13.44 13.09
C SER A 19 1.81 14.79 12.44
N PHE A 20 0.68 14.90 11.74
CA PHE A 20 0.22 16.17 11.16
C PHE A 20 -0.12 17.19 12.24
N ASP A 21 -0.80 16.77 13.31
CA ASP A 21 -1.18 17.65 14.42
C ASP A 21 0.03 18.21 15.20
N SER A 22 1.18 17.54 15.13
CA SER A 22 2.42 17.99 15.78
C SER A 22 3.17 19.08 15.00
N ILE A 23 2.78 19.35 13.74
CA ILE A 23 3.48 20.31 12.88
C ILE A 23 3.17 21.76 13.27
N LYS A 24 4.21 22.52 13.53
CA LYS A 24 4.07 23.92 13.98
C LYS A 24 3.57 24.83 12.85
N GLY A 25 2.62 25.69 13.18
CA GLY A 25 2.09 26.71 12.25
C GLY A 25 1.21 26.12 11.14
N ILE A 26 0.70 24.90 11.33
CA ILE A 26 -0.31 24.25 10.50
C ILE A 26 -1.57 24.03 11.32
N GLU A 27 -2.71 24.42 10.80
CA GLU A 27 -4.05 24.09 11.30
C GLU A 27 -4.63 23.00 10.40
N ASN A 28 -4.84 21.80 10.94
CA ASN A 28 -5.34 20.65 10.20
C ASN A 28 -6.83 20.47 10.45
N LEU A 29 -7.61 20.34 9.38
CA LEU A 29 -9.01 19.92 9.41
C LEU A 29 -9.12 18.61 8.62
N TYR A 30 -9.77 17.60 9.20
CA TYR A 30 -9.91 16.28 8.59
C TYR A 30 -11.36 16.06 8.18
N ILE A 31 -11.59 15.65 6.93
CA ILE A 31 -12.94 15.43 6.41
C ILE A 31 -13.05 14.09 5.69
N PHE A 32 -14.20 13.44 5.90
CA PHE A 32 -14.62 12.23 5.21
C PHE A 32 -15.99 12.48 4.59
N TYR A 33 -16.10 12.24 3.29
CA TYR A 33 -17.37 12.33 2.58
C TYR A 33 -18.00 10.97 2.38
N THR A 34 -19.27 10.83 2.74
CA THR A 34 -20.07 9.64 2.47
C THR A 34 -21.53 9.99 2.22
N GLN A 35 -22.18 9.27 1.31
CA GLN A 35 -23.63 9.39 1.10
C GLN A 35 -24.45 8.64 2.16
N ASN A 36 -23.81 7.84 3.00
CA ASN A 36 -24.47 7.12 4.08
C ASN A 36 -24.41 7.93 5.40
N PRO A 37 -25.52 8.54 5.86
CA PRO A 37 -25.51 9.32 7.11
C PRO A 37 -25.25 8.48 8.35
N ASN A 38 -25.46 7.15 8.26
CA ASN A 38 -25.22 6.20 9.35
C ASN A 38 -23.87 5.48 9.19
N TYR A 39 -22.93 6.06 8.44
CA TYR A 39 -21.61 5.47 8.25
C TYR A 39 -20.88 5.33 9.58
N LYS A 40 -20.37 4.13 9.85
CA LYS A 40 -19.56 3.83 11.04
C LYS A 40 -18.16 3.50 10.61
N PHE A 41 -17.19 4.24 11.13
CA PHE A 41 -15.79 3.92 10.91
C PHE A 41 -15.44 2.58 11.56
N LYS A 42 -14.65 1.77 10.86
CA LYS A 42 -14.18 0.49 11.37
C LYS A 42 -12.87 0.63 12.15
N TYR A 43 -12.02 1.55 11.74
CA TYR A 43 -10.65 1.67 12.24
C TYR A 43 -10.39 2.96 13.00
N ILE A 44 -11.16 4.03 12.79
CA ILE A 44 -11.00 5.30 13.52
C ILE A 44 -11.54 5.17 14.94
N ARG A 45 -10.71 5.56 15.92
CA ARG A 45 -11.08 5.69 17.34
C ARG A 45 -11.22 7.15 17.76
N SER A 46 -10.48 8.05 17.13
CA SER A 46 -10.47 9.50 17.38
C SER A 46 -11.55 10.23 16.56
N TYR A 47 -12.83 9.80 16.71
CA TYR A 47 -13.98 10.35 15.95
C TYR A 47 -14.14 11.87 16.06
N HIS A 48 -13.73 12.46 17.19
CA HIS A 48 -13.85 13.91 17.43
C HIS A 48 -12.96 14.75 16.52
N LYS A 49 -11.98 14.13 15.85
CA LYS A 49 -11.05 14.82 14.95
C LYS A 49 -11.52 14.89 13.50
N ILE A 50 -12.47 14.06 13.10
CA ILE A 50 -12.88 13.96 11.71
C ILE A 50 -14.32 14.43 11.50
N LEU A 51 -14.51 15.32 10.55
CA LEU A 51 -15.83 15.75 10.11
C LEU A 51 -16.39 14.77 9.09
N ILE A 52 -17.64 14.35 9.29
CA ILE A 52 -18.37 13.55 8.30
C ILE A 52 -19.31 14.49 7.55
N GLU A 53 -19.12 14.65 6.26
CA GLU A 53 -20.03 15.42 5.41
C GLU A 53 -20.83 14.44 4.51
N THR A 54 -22.14 14.60 4.50
CA THR A 54 -23.07 13.78 3.72
C THR A 54 -23.73 14.56 2.59
N ASP A 55 -23.72 15.89 2.65
CA ASP A 55 -24.20 16.78 1.59
C ASP A 55 -23.07 17.04 0.58
N GLU A 56 -23.22 16.48 -0.62
CA GLU A 56 -22.25 16.67 -1.68
C GLU A 56 -22.02 18.13 -2.09
N LYS A 57 -23.08 18.97 -2.05
CA LYS A 57 -22.97 20.39 -2.42
C LYS A 57 -22.15 21.15 -1.39
N LYS A 58 -22.36 20.88 -0.11
CA LYS A 58 -21.56 21.45 0.99
C LYS A 58 -20.11 20.99 0.89
N TYR A 59 -19.91 19.69 0.69
CA TYR A 59 -18.58 19.12 0.52
C TYR A 59 -17.83 19.77 -0.67
N LEU A 60 -18.49 19.91 -1.80
CA LEU A 60 -17.91 20.52 -3.01
C LEU A 60 -17.55 22.00 -2.80
N LYS A 61 -18.32 22.76 -2.01
CA LYS A 61 -18.04 24.17 -1.71
C LYS A 61 -16.74 24.37 -0.95
N LEU A 62 -16.29 23.39 -0.15
CA LEU A 62 -15.03 23.47 0.59
C LEU A 62 -13.84 23.68 -0.34
N PHE A 63 -13.84 23.07 -1.53
CA PHE A 63 -12.74 23.13 -2.50
C PHE A 63 -12.66 24.47 -3.27
N SER A 64 -13.70 25.27 -3.21
CA SER A 64 -13.73 26.65 -3.73
C SER A 64 -13.74 27.71 -2.63
N SER A 65 -13.62 27.28 -1.37
CA SER A 65 -13.58 28.18 -0.21
C SER A 65 -12.23 28.86 -0.06
N ASN A 66 -12.22 30.12 0.41
CA ASN A 66 -11.01 30.82 0.78
C ASN A 66 -10.49 30.45 2.18
N GLU A 67 -11.18 29.54 2.86
CA GLU A 67 -10.83 29.11 4.22
C GLU A 67 -9.51 28.32 4.28
N PHE A 68 -9.18 27.58 3.23
CA PHE A 68 -8.02 26.70 3.19
C PHE A 68 -6.99 27.20 2.18
N GLU A 69 -5.70 27.18 2.54
CA GLU A 69 -4.59 27.44 1.62
C GLU A 69 -4.16 26.17 0.87
N ALA A 70 -4.37 25.02 1.47
CA ALA A 70 -3.98 23.74 0.89
C ALA A 70 -5.01 22.62 1.11
N PHE A 71 -5.00 21.65 0.20
CA PHE A 71 -5.78 20.40 0.27
C PHE A 71 -4.85 19.22 0.24
N PHE A 72 -4.97 18.34 1.24
CA PHE A 72 -4.16 17.14 1.36
C PHE A 72 -5.02 15.91 1.10
N PHE A 73 -4.88 15.30 -0.07
CA PHE A 73 -5.62 14.10 -0.46
C PHE A 73 -4.89 12.84 -0.01
N HIS A 74 -5.47 12.11 0.94
CA HIS A 74 -5.00 10.80 1.38
C HIS A 74 -5.51 9.70 0.46
N SER A 75 -5.00 9.63 -0.72
CA SER A 75 -5.33 8.85 -1.92
C SER A 75 -6.00 9.67 -3.01
N LEU A 76 -5.92 9.16 -4.25
CA LEU A 76 -6.48 9.85 -5.44
C LEU A 76 -7.40 8.92 -6.26
N PRO A 77 -8.53 8.45 -5.70
CA PRO A 77 -9.52 7.72 -6.48
C PRO A 77 -10.21 8.62 -7.52
N ASP A 78 -10.73 8.04 -8.60
CA ASP A 78 -11.44 8.78 -9.66
C ASP A 78 -12.58 9.66 -9.12
N SER A 79 -13.22 9.25 -8.02
CA SER A 79 -14.27 10.02 -7.36
C SER A 79 -13.80 11.38 -6.82
N PHE A 80 -12.50 11.55 -6.58
CA PHE A 80 -11.92 12.82 -6.11
C PHE A 80 -11.55 13.78 -7.23
N TYR A 81 -11.50 13.33 -8.48
CA TYR A 81 -11.11 14.15 -9.63
C TYR A 81 -11.94 15.43 -9.76
N ARG A 82 -13.26 15.33 -9.54
CA ARG A 82 -14.15 16.49 -9.60
C ARG A 82 -13.86 17.57 -8.56
N TYR A 83 -13.40 17.18 -7.38
CA TYR A 83 -13.05 18.12 -6.31
C TYR A 83 -11.76 18.86 -6.67
N ILE A 84 -10.74 18.12 -7.10
CA ILE A 84 -9.48 18.71 -7.57
C ILE A 84 -9.70 19.67 -8.73
N LEU A 85 -10.56 19.32 -9.70
CA LEU A 85 -10.85 20.19 -10.82
C LEU A 85 -11.61 21.48 -10.42
N LYS A 86 -12.35 21.47 -9.30
CA LYS A 86 -13.05 22.62 -8.73
C LYS A 86 -12.16 23.48 -7.83
N THR A 87 -11.03 22.96 -7.39
CA THR A 87 -10.09 23.70 -6.53
C THR A 87 -9.50 24.88 -7.30
N ASP A 88 -9.46 26.06 -6.67
CA ASP A 88 -8.85 27.26 -7.21
C ASP A 88 -7.37 26.97 -7.58
N PRO A 89 -6.90 27.38 -8.78
CA PRO A 89 -5.53 27.18 -9.21
C PRO A 89 -4.45 27.77 -8.29
N LYS A 90 -4.80 28.75 -7.46
CA LYS A 90 -3.89 29.35 -6.47
C LYS A 90 -3.70 28.48 -5.22
N LYS A 91 -4.53 27.46 -5.01
CA LYS A 91 -4.47 26.57 -3.85
C LYS A 91 -3.47 25.44 -4.08
N VAL A 92 -2.77 25.08 -3.04
CA VAL A 92 -1.83 23.96 -3.06
C VAL A 92 -2.59 22.64 -2.94
N ILE A 93 -2.33 21.70 -3.83
CA ILE A 93 -2.89 20.36 -3.79
C ILE A 93 -1.75 19.37 -3.53
N ILE A 94 -1.85 18.66 -2.41
CA ILE A 94 -0.89 17.63 -2.00
C ILE A 94 -1.57 16.28 -2.11
N TRP A 95 -0.93 15.33 -2.78
CA TRP A 95 -1.41 13.97 -2.90
C TRP A 95 -0.47 12.98 -2.21
N TRP A 96 -1.01 12.23 -1.24
CA TRP A 96 -0.34 11.06 -0.70
C TRP A 96 -0.91 9.79 -1.33
N SER A 97 -0.10 9.13 -2.12
CA SER A 97 -0.46 7.88 -2.77
C SER A 97 -0.29 6.69 -1.80
N TRP A 98 -1.29 5.80 -1.81
CA TRP A 98 -1.27 4.56 -1.03
C TRP A 98 -1.09 3.30 -1.90
N GLY A 99 -0.70 3.45 -3.14
CA GLY A 99 -0.44 2.37 -4.09
C GLY A 99 -1.69 2.01 -4.90
N TYR A 100 -2.81 1.62 -4.29
CA TYR A 100 -3.99 1.23 -5.06
C TYR A 100 -4.45 2.31 -6.05
N ASP A 101 -4.30 3.56 -5.69
CA ASP A 101 -4.67 4.74 -6.49
C ASP A 101 -3.70 5.04 -7.64
N ILE A 102 -2.53 4.42 -7.68
CA ILE A 102 -1.58 4.50 -8.80
C ILE A 102 -1.64 3.26 -9.70
N TYR A 103 -1.73 2.07 -9.13
CA TYR A 103 -1.69 0.82 -9.92
C TYR A 103 -3.03 0.49 -10.57
N PHE A 104 -4.15 0.63 -9.84
CA PHE A 104 -5.47 0.34 -10.41
C PHE A 104 -6.07 1.49 -11.23
N SER A 105 -5.53 2.70 -11.12
CA SER A 105 -5.87 3.82 -12.02
C SER A 105 -5.13 3.76 -13.35
N GLY A 106 -4.11 2.89 -13.48
CA GLY A 106 -3.26 2.77 -14.66
C GLY A 106 -2.19 3.86 -14.78
N LEU A 107 -1.91 4.61 -13.70
CA LEU A 107 -0.84 5.62 -13.68
C LEU A 107 0.54 4.98 -13.71
N ILE A 108 0.70 3.86 -13.02
CA ILE A 108 1.87 2.99 -13.14
C ILE A 108 1.37 1.67 -13.75
N ASN A 109 1.88 1.36 -14.94
CA ASN A 109 1.50 0.15 -15.67
C ASN A 109 2.57 -0.93 -15.48
N ILE A 110 2.31 -1.85 -14.55
CA ILE A 110 3.11 -3.04 -14.30
C ILE A 110 2.21 -4.27 -14.25
N ASN A 111 2.78 -5.45 -14.49
CA ASN A 111 2.08 -6.69 -14.22
C ASN A 111 1.90 -6.85 -12.71
N LEU A 112 0.67 -7.10 -12.28
CA LEU A 112 0.35 -7.33 -10.86
C LEU A 112 0.25 -8.82 -10.52
N TYR A 113 0.12 -9.66 -11.52
CA TYR A 113 -0.20 -11.08 -11.37
C TYR A 113 0.79 -11.98 -12.10
N LYS A 114 1.26 -12.99 -11.43
CA LYS A 114 2.01 -14.11 -12.03
C LYS A 114 1.03 -15.08 -12.76
N PRO A 115 1.51 -15.94 -13.65
CA PRO A 115 0.66 -16.68 -14.58
C PRO A 115 -0.48 -17.48 -13.96
N LEU A 116 -0.25 -18.29 -12.90
CA LEU A 116 -1.29 -19.12 -12.29
C LEU A 116 -2.35 -18.26 -11.60
N THR A 117 -1.93 -17.25 -10.88
CA THR A 117 -2.84 -16.32 -10.22
C THR A 117 -3.67 -15.54 -11.23
N LEU A 118 -3.05 -15.10 -12.35
CA LEU A 118 -3.76 -14.41 -13.44
C LEU A 118 -4.83 -15.31 -14.06
N GLU A 119 -4.52 -16.57 -14.33
CA GLU A 119 -5.48 -17.55 -14.87
C GLU A 119 -6.69 -17.72 -13.96
N VAL A 120 -6.47 -17.93 -12.67
CA VAL A 120 -7.54 -18.10 -11.67
C VAL A 120 -8.38 -16.82 -11.53
N ARG A 121 -7.71 -15.66 -11.50
CA ARG A 121 -8.39 -14.36 -11.46
C ARG A 121 -9.30 -14.18 -12.68
N ASN A 122 -8.83 -14.47 -13.88
CA ASN A 122 -9.63 -14.36 -15.10
C ASN A 122 -10.81 -15.31 -15.08
N LYS A 123 -10.62 -16.58 -14.72
CA LYS A 123 -11.73 -17.55 -14.54
C LYS A 123 -12.78 -17.09 -13.53
N ASN A 124 -12.37 -16.35 -12.50
CA ASN A 124 -13.28 -15.83 -11.48
C ASN A 124 -14.05 -14.61 -11.95
N THR A 125 -13.47 -13.79 -12.84
CA THR A 125 -14.12 -12.60 -13.42
C THR A 125 -15.04 -12.93 -14.59
N ASP A 126 -14.69 -13.92 -15.43
CA ASP A 126 -15.46 -14.28 -16.64
C ASP A 126 -16.79 -15.00 -16.32
N LYS A 127 -16.91 -15.68 -15.17
CA LYS A 127 -18.16 -16.34 -14.75
C LYS A 127 -19.34 -15.38 -14.45
N THR A 128 -19.13 -14.09 -14.48
CA THR A 128 -20.18 -13.06 -14.36
C THR A 128 -20.76 -12.60 -15.71
N ALA A 129 -20.21 -13.06 -16.84
CA ALA A 129 -20.67 -12.73 -18.19
C ALA A 129 -21.62 -13.80 -18.74
N ASN A 130 -22.92 -13.66 -18.48
CA ASN A 130 -23.96 -14.44 -19.17
C ASN A 130 -23.94 -14.19 -20.68
N SER A 131 -24.19 -15.24 -21.46
CA SER A 131 -24.15 -15.32 -22.93
C SER A 131 -25.03 -14.32 -23.71
N ARG A 132 -25.87 -13.51 -23.07
CA ARG A 132 -26.58 -12.37 -23.68
C ARG A 132 -25.69 -11.13 -23.88
N THR A 133 -24.43 -11.20 -23.51
CA THR A 133 -23.50 -10.06 -23.44
C THR A 133 -22.65 -9.88 -24.68
N ILE A 134 -22.60 -10.82 -25.63
CA ILE A 134 -21.70 -10.73 -26.79
C ILE A 134 -22.12 -9.59 -27.76
N ILE A 135 -23.39 -9.42 -28.01
CA ILE A 135 -23.89 -8.30 -28.90
C ILE A 135 -23.83 -6.96 -28.15
N LYS A 136 -24.14 -6.95 -26.84
CA LYS A 136 -23.90 -5.78 -25.98
C LYS A 136 -22.40 -5.45 -25.83
N SER A 137 -21.50 -6.43 -25.96
CA SER A 137 -20.05 -6.20 -25.82
C SER A 137 -19.46 -5.40 -26.99
N LEU A 138 -19.95 -5.56 -28.21
CA LEU A 138 -19.46 -4.81 -29.37
C LEU A 138 -19.91 -3.33 -29.35
N ILE A 139 -21.15 -3.06 -28.96
CA ILE A 139 -21.65 -1.69 -28.77
C ILE A 139 -21.02 -1.05 -27.53
N ASN A 140 -20.82 -1.83 -26.44
CA ASN A 140 -20.15 -1.38 -25.24
C ASN A 140 -18.63 -1.17 -25.43
N ASN A 141 -17.96 -1.83 -26.36
CA ASN A 141 -16.54 -1.61 -26.63
C ASN A 141 -16.27 -0.21 -27.21
N GLY A 142 -17.09 0.28 -28.10
CA GLY A 142 -17.01 1.66 -28.57
C GLY A 142 -17.30 2.69 -27.47
N LEU A 143 -18.34 2.47 -26.66
CA LEU A 143 -18.67 3.33 -25.52
C LEU A 143 -17.63 3.24 -24.40
N ARG A 144 -17.06 2.07 -24.15
CA ARG A 144 -15.94 1.88 -23.20
C ARG A 144 -14.69 2.59 -23.69
N HIS A 145 -14.39 2.55 -24.97
CA HIS A 145 -13.24 3.26 -25.52
C HIS A 145 -13.40 4.78 -25.40
N LEU A 146 -14.58 5.33 -25.75
CA LEU A 146 -14.88 6.74 -25.54
C LEU A 146 -14.87 7.15 -24.06
N SER A 147 -15.41 6.31 -23.18
CA SER A 147 -15.37 6.55 -21.73
C SER A 147 -13.94 6.50 -21.17
N SER A 148 -13.10 5.61 -21.69
CA SER A 148 -11.68 5.53 -21.29
C SER A 148 -10.89 6.75 -21.78
N LEU A 149 -11.14 7.21 -23.00
CA LEU A 149 -10.52 8.44 -23.53
C LEU A 149 -10.91 9.67 -22.70
N LYS A 150 -12.20 9.79 -22.34
CA LYS A 150 -12.68 10.87 -21.47
C LYS A 150 -12.08 10.78 -20.07
N LYS A 151 -12.02 9.58 -19.49
CA LYS A 151 -11.39 9.34 -18.20
C LYS A 151 -9.91 9.73 -18.22
N ASN A 152 -9.18 9.32 -19.25
CA ASN A 152 -7.77 9.66 -19.42
C ASN A 152 -7.56 11.17 -19.57
N SER A 153 -8.45 11.87 -20.30
CA SER A 153 -8.40 13.33 -20.42
C SER A 153 -8.63 14.05 -19.08
N ILE A 154 -9.59 13.58 -18.28
CA ILE A 154 -9.86 14.11 -16.94
C ILE A 154 -8.66 13.83 -16.00
N GLN A 155 -8.13 12.61 -16.01
CA GLN A 155 -6.98 12.22 -15.20
C GLN A 155 -5.76 13.11 -15.50
N ARG A 156 -5.48 13.39 -16.79
CA ARG A 156 -4.39 14.29 -17.20
C ARG A 156 -4.55 15.70 -16.62
N LYS A 157 -5.77 16.26 -16.66
CA LYS A 157 -6.07 17.57 -16.06
C LYS A 157 -5.93 17.56 -14.55
N VAL A 158 -6.26 16.47 -13.89
CA VAL A 158 -6.09 16.32 -12.44
C VAL A 158 -4.60 16.28 -12.11
N LEU A 159 -3.82 15.44 -12.79
CA LEU A 159 -2.38 15.32 -12.57
C LEU A 159 -1.63 16.64 -12.74
N SER A 160 -2.05 17.48 -13.74
CA SER A 160 -1.44 18.80 -13.95
C SER A 160 -1.83 19.85 -12.89
N LYS A 161 -2.77 19.54 -11.97
CA LYS A 161 -3.15 20.40 -10.84
C LYS A 161 -2.53 19.99 -9.52
N ILE A 162 -1.93 18.79 -9.42
CA ILE A 162 -1.25 18.36 -8.20
C ILE A 162 0.04 19.14 -8.04
N SER A 163 0.16 19.86 -6.93
CA SER A 163 1.35 20.68 -6.64
C SER A 163 2.47 19.82 -6.04
N TYR A 164 2.11 18.93 -5.12
CA TYR A 164 3.05 18.05 -4.43
C TYR A 164 2.50 16.63 -4.34
N CYS A 165 3.40 15.67 -4.41
CA CYS A 165 3.06 14.26 -4.22
C CYS A 165 4.06 13.57 -3.28
N VAL A 166 3.56 12.68 -2.44
CA VAL A 166 4.37 11.71 -1.71
C VAL A 166 3.87 10.30 -2.01
N THR A 167 4.78 9.40 -2.27
CA THR A 167 4.52 7.98 -2.50
C THR A 167 5.05 7.18 -1.32
N VAL A 168 4.58 5.94 -1.16
CA VAL A 168 5.08 5.05 -0.10
C VAL A 168 6.53 4.66 -0.37
N LEU A 169 6.85 4.33 -1.62
CA LEU A 169 8.22 4.04 -2.07
C LEU A 169 8.71 5.14 -3.03
N PRO A 170 9.98 5.59 -2.92
CA PRO A 170 10.58 6.56 -3.84
C PRO A 170 10.47 6.19 -5.31
N ILE A 171 10.68 4.92 -5.66
CA ILE A 171 10.59 4.41 -7.04
C ILE A 171 9.20 4.65 -7.66
N GLU A 172 8.14 4.68 -6.88
CA GLU A 172 6.78 4.99 -7.38
C GLU A 172 6.68 6.42 -7.87
N PHE A 173 7.30 7.37 -7.15
CA PHE A 173 7.34 8.77 -7.59
C PHE A 173 8.11 8.94 -8.90
N GLU A 174 9.22 8.24 -9.06
CA GLU A 174 10.01 8.26 -10.29
C GLU A 174 9.25 7.67 -11.47
N LEU A 175 8.49 6.60 -11.25
CA LEU A 175 7.62 6.02 -12.27
C LEU A 175 6.47 6.96 -12.65
N LEU A 176 5.85 7.64 -11.68
CA LEU A 176 4.84 8.66 -11.93
C LEU A 176 5.40 9.84 -12.73
N SER A 177 6.62 10.27 -12.43
CA SER A 177 7.30 11.40 -13.08
C SER A 177 7.61 11.16 -14.56
N ARG A 178 7.56 9.91 -15.04
CA ARG A 178 7.64 9.58 -16.47
C ARG A 178 6.38 10.00 -17.25
N ASN A 179 5.27 10.28 -16.55
CA ASN A 179 4.05 10.79 -17.17
C ASN A 179 4.16 12.30 -17.32
N ARG A 180 4.24 12.79 -18.57
CA ARG A 180 4.37 14.23 -18.91
C ARG A 180 3.29 15.16 -18.31
N HIS A 181 2.17 14.61 -17.86
CA HIS A 181 1.09 15.36 -17.21
C HIS A 181 1.20 15.39 -15.70
N PHE A 182 2.10 14.60 -15.11
CA PHE A 182 2.39 14.62 -13.70
C PHE A 182 3.50 15.64 -13.44
N VAL A 183 3.09 16.83 -12.97
CA VAL A 183 3.99 17.98 -12.75
C VAL A 183 4.29 18.23 -11.28
N ALA A 184 3.78 17.37 -10.41
CA ALA A 184 3.93 17.54 -8.97
C ALA A 184 5.39 17.46 -8.54
N GLU A 185 5.78 18.36 -7.62
CA GLU A 185 7.04 18.22 -6.89
C GLU A 185 6.94 17.13 -5.85
N ARG A 186 8.07 16.53 -5.49
CA ARG A 186 8.15 15.58 -4.39
C ARG A 186 7.92 16.30 -3.05
N PHE A 187 6.89 15.89 -2.32
CA PHE A 187 6.57 16.46 -1.01
C PHE A 187 7.57 16.00 0.05
N MET A 188 7.80 14.70 0.13
CA MET A 188 8.81 14.03 0.95
C MET A 188 9.37 12.84 0.19
N GLU A 189 10.56 12.39 0.58
CA GLU A 189 11.19 11.23 -0.05
C GLU A 189 10.34 9.96 0.11
N ARG A 190 9.75 9.76 1.28
CA ARG A 190 8.89 8.62 1.60
C ARG A 190 7.67 9.06 2.37
N GLY A 191 6.57 8.38 2.16
CA GLY A 191 5.33 8.55 2.95
C GLY A 191 5.42 7.88 4.32
N VAL A 192 6.44 8.22 5.09
CA VAL A 192 6.65 7.71 6.45
C VAL A 192 6.66 8.88 7.41
N PHE A 193 5.65 8.94 8.28
CA PHE A 193 5.50 10.00 9.29
C PHE A 193 5.54 9.45 10.71
N ARG A 194 5.92 8.19 10.87
CA ARG A 194 5.98 7.52 12.16
C ARG A 194 7.42 7.22 12.52
N ASP A 195 7.79 7.63 13.72
CA ASP A 195 8.99 7.12 14.37
C ASP A 195 8.74 5.68 14.80
N LEU A 196 9.60 4.77 14.36
CA LEU A 196 9.59 3.40 14.88
C LEU A 196 10.43 3.36 16.15
N ASP A 197 9.89 2.72 17.18
CA ASP A 197 10.69 2.43 18.37
C ASP A 197 11.68 1.30 18.03
N VAL A 198 12.89 1.72 17.66
CA VAL A 198 13.98 0.81 17.28
C VAL A 198 14.53 0.01 18.46
N ASN A 199 14.14 0.34 19.71
CA ASN A 199 14.52 -0.43 20.89
C ASN A 199 13.75 -1.76 21.01
N ILE A 200 12.72 -1.99 20.20
CA ILE A 200 12.09 -3.30 20.03
C ILE A 200 12.99 -4.20 19.16
N LEU A 201 14.28 -4.23 19.46
CA LEU A 201 15.21 -5.06 18.72
C LEU A 201 14.96 -6.54 18.95
N ALA A 202 14.84 -7.19 17.85
CA ALA A 202 14.70 -8.57 17.55
C ALA A 202 15.23 -9.55 18.62
N LYS A 203 14.33 -10.35 19.13
CA LYS A 203 14.69 -11.72 19.49
C LYS A 203 15.21 -12.37 18.22
N ASN A 204 16.36 -13.07 18.31
CA ASN A 204 16.82 -13.83 17.16
C ASN A 204 15.71 -14.75 16.68
N PRO A 205 15.36 -14.76 15.38
CA PRO A 205 14.37 -15.68 14.86
C PRO A 205 14.81 -17.12 15.14
N PRO A 206 13.89 -18.04 15.37
CA PRO A 206 14.22 -19.44 15.62
C PRO A 206 14.94 -20.05 14.40
N LEU A 207 15.97 -20.88 14.63
CA LEU A 207 16.78 -21.49 13.56
C LEU A 207 15.90 -22.24 12.54
N LYS A 208 14.93 -23.01 13.02
CA LYS A 208 13.97 -23.75 12.19
C LYS A 208 12.56 -23.17 12.32
N GLY A 209 12.45 -21.85 12.31
CA GLY A 209 11.16 -21.17 12.45
C GLY A 209 10.22 -21.40 11.26
N ASN A 210 8.94 -21.11 11.49
CA ASN A 210 7.90 -21.16 10.47
C ASN A 210 8.18 -20.21 9.31
N ILE A 211 7.42 -20.35 8.24
CA ILE A 211 7.48 -19.50 7.05
C ILE A 211 6.19 -18.69 6.96
N LEU A 212 6.26 -17.37 6.94
CA LEU A 212 5.13 -16.51 6.64
C LEU A 212 4.95 -16.42 5.12
N LEU A 213 3.74 -16.64 4.60
CA LEU A 213 3.42 -16.52 3.18
C LEU A 213 2.33 -15.47 2.93
N GLY A 214 2.71 -14.34 2.31
CA GLY A 214 1.79 -13.27 1.97
C GLY A 214 1.26 -12.50 3.17
N ASN A 215 0.20 -11.73 2.97
CA ASN A 215 -0.42 -10.90 4.01
C ASN A 215 -1.95 -10.84 3.95
N SER A 216 -2.57 -11.38 2.91
CA SER A 216 -4.03 -11.31 2.71
C SER A 216 -4.46 -12.16 1.52
N ALA A 217 -5.75 -12.51 1.43
CA ALA A 217 -6.32 -13.24 0.31
C ALA A 217 -6.60 -12.35 -0.92
N THR A 218 -5.67 -11.47 -1.30
CA THR A 218 -5.77 -10.70 -2.54
C THR A 218 -4.94 -11.34 -3.65
N TYR A 219 -5.40 -11.24 -4.89
CA TYR A 219 -4.70 -11.83 -6.04
C TYR A 219 -3.26 -11.32 -6.20
N GLU A 220 -3.01 -10.08 -5.78
CA GLU A 220 -1.69 -9.44 -5.86
C GLU A 220 -0.62 -10.13 -5.01
N ASN A 221 -1.01 -10.98 -4.05
CA ASN A 221 -0.05 -11.81 -3.29
C ASN A 221 0.52 -12.99 -4.10
N ASN A 222 -0.07 -13.32 -5.25
CA ASN A 222 0.41 -14.38 -6.15
C ASN A 222 0.67 -15.73 -5.44
N HIS A 223 -0.18 -16.09 -4.46
CA HIS A 223 0.02 -17.27 -3.62
C HIS A 223 0.21 -18.55 -4.44
N LEU A 224 -0.62 -18.77 -5.50
CA LEU A 224 -0.57 -20.00 -6.30
C LEU A 224 0.79 -20.19 -6.98
N ASP A 225 1.38 -19.10 -7.46
CA ASP A 225 2.68 -19.13 -8.09
C ASP A 225 3.80 -19.38 -7.07
N VAL A 226 3.70 -18.78 -5.87
CA VAL A 226 4.64 -19.00 -4.77
C VAL A 226 4.53 -20.44 -4.25
N VAL A 227 3.31 -20.94 -4.00
CA VAL A 227 3.08 -22.32 -3.55
C VAL A 227 3.61 -23.34 -4.55
N LYS A 228 3.42 -23.11 -5.86
CA LYS A 228 4.02 -23.96 -6.90
C LYS A 228 5.55 -24.03 -6.78
N LYS A 229 6.20 -22.91 -6.45
CA LYS A 229 7.66 -22.88 -6.24
C LYS A 229 8.05 -23.59 -4.93
N LEU A 230 7.33 -23.33 -3.83
CA LEU A 230 7.57 -23.98 -2.53
C LEU A 230 7.42 -25.49 -2.59
N ASN A 231 6.45 -26.01 -3.34
CA ASN A 231 6.25 -27.45 -3.52
C ASN A 231 7.41 -28.17 -4.26
N GLN A 232 8.35 -27.41 -4.82
CA GLN A 232 9.56 -27.93 -5.46
C GLN A 232 10.78 -27.90 -4.53
N VAL A 233 10.62 -27.36 -3.31
CA VAL A 233 11.70 -27.18 -2.34
C VAL A 233 11.39 -28.05 -1.12
N PHE A 234 12.41 -28.78 -0.64
CA PHE A 234 12.27 -29.52 0.61
C PHE A 234 12.14 -28.55 1.79
N ILE A 235 11.11 -28.74 2.58
CA ILE A 235 10.86 -28.01 3.82
C ILE A 235 10.62 -29.05 4.92
N ASP A 236 11.37 -28.96 6.00
CA ASP A 236 11.23 -29.82 7.17
C ASP A 236 9.76 -29.88 7.62
N GLU A 237 9.22 -31.09 7.87
CA GLU A 237 7.80 -31.31 8.19
C GLU A 237 7.35 -30.63 9.47
N ASP A 238 8.27 -30.38 10.41
CA ASP A 238 7.98 -29.69 11.65
C ASP A 238 7.73 -28.17 11.44
N ARG A 239 8.18 -27.62 10.33
CA ARG A 239 7.98 -26.21 9.99
C ARG A 239 6.62 -25.99 9.36
N LYS A 240 5.91 -24.98 9.80
CA LYS A 240 4.60 -24.60 9.24
C LYS A 240 4.72 -23.40 8.32
N ILE A 241 3.88 -23.38 7.29
CA ILE A 241 3.72 -22.24 6.38
C ILE A 241 2.45 -21.50 6.80
N ILE A 242 2.63 -20.33 7.38
CA ILE A 242 1.55 -19.51 7.93
C ILE A 242 1.02 -18.58 6.84
N VAL A 243 -0.26 -18.66 6.54
CA VAL A 243 -0.87 -17.89 5.43
C VAL A 243 -2.02 -17.03 5.94
N PRO A 244 -1.85 -15.72 6.06
CA PRO A 244 -2.94 -14.81 6.42
C PRO A 244 -3.95 -14.69 5.27
N LEU A 245 -5.22 -15.11 5.49
CA LEU A 245 -6.31 -15.07 4.52
C LEU A 245 -7.55 -14.33 5.03
N ASN A 246 -7.47 -13.70 6.19
CA ASN A 246 -8.57 -13.01 6.89
C ASN A 246 -9.07 -11.73 6.20
N TYR A 247 -8.43 -11.31 5.11
CA TYR A 247 -8.78 -10.11 4.35
C TYR A 247 -8.57 -10.36 2.86
N GLY A 248 -9.49 -9.92 2.01
CA GLY A 248 -9.36 -10.01 0.56
C GLY A 248 -10.58 -10.66 -0.11
N VAL A 249 -10.35 -11.56 -1.06
CA VAL A 249 -11.38 -12.20 -1.89
C VAL A 249 -11.64 -13.63 -1.39
N ASN A 250 -12.77 -13.88 -0.74
CA ASN A 250 -13.11 -15.18 -0.16
C ASN A 250 -12.99 -16.34 -1.17
N LYS A 251 -13.49 -16.17 -2.39
CA LYS A 251 -13.39 -17.19 -3.44
C LYS A 251 -11.94 -17.53 -3.78
N TYR A 252 -11.06 -16.55 -3.79
CA TYR A 252 -9.64 -16.77 -4.01
C TYR A 252 -9.00 -17.46 -2.81
N ALA A 253 -9.36 -17.08 -1.58
CA ALA A 253 -8.91 -17.77 -0.36
C ALA A 253 -9.19 -19.27 -0.43
N GLU A 254 -10.44 -19.68 -0.78
CA GLU A 254 -10.80 -21.09 -0.91
C GLU A 254 -10.00 -21.81 -2.00
N GLN A 255 -9.73 -21.15 -3.11
CA GLN A 255 -8.92 -21.72 -4.19
C GLN A 255 -7.46 -21.93 -3.79
N ILE A 256 -6.89 -20.98 -3.03
CA ILE A 256 -5.53 -21.12 -2.51
C ILE A 256 -5.46 -22.31 -1.53
N LYS A 257 -6.42 -22.43 -0.62
CA LYS A 257 -6.48 -23.54 0.36
C LYS A 257 -6.48 -24.91 -0.29
N GLN A 258 -7.09 -25.06 -1.47
CA GLN A 258 -7.07 -26.32 -2.24
C GLN A 258 -5.66 -26.71 -2.70
N SER A 259 -4.71 -25.78 -2.75
CA SER A 259 -3.30 -26.01 -3.11
C SER A 259 -2.42 -26.31 -1.91
N PHE A 260 -2.98 -26.30 -0.69
CA PHE A 260 -2.24 -26.48 0.54
C PHE A 260 -2.05 -27.95 0.90
N SER A 261 -0.86 -28.29 1.42
CA SER A 261 -0.60 -29.52 2.15
C SER A 261 -0.87 -29.33 3.64
N SER A 262 -0.69 -30.39 4.45
CA SER A 262 -0.82 -30.35 5.92
C SER A 262 0.18 -29.41 6.63
N GLN A 263 1.20 -28.95 5.94
CA GLN A 263 2.15 -27.96 6.47
C GLN A 263 1.58 -26.54 6.51
N TYR A 264 0.55 -26.24 5.72
CA TYR A 264 -0.01 -24.89 5.63
C TYR A 264 -1.03 -24.65 6.76
N ILE A 265 -0.85 -23.56 7.49
CA ILE A 265 -1.78 -23.04 8.49
C ILE A 265 -2.33 -21.72 7.97
N HIS A 266 -3.61 -21.65 7.71
CA HIS A 266 -4.27 -20.42 7.25
C HIS A 266 -4.89 -19.65 8.42
N LEU A 267 -4.72 -18.34 8.42
CA LEU A 267 -5.34 -17.44 9.39
C LEU A 267 -6.55 -16.77 8.74
N ASP A 268 -7.75 -17.27 9.04
CA ASP A 268 -9.02 -16.80 8.45
C ASP A 268 -9.67 -15.68 9.25
N THR A 269 -9.32 -15.52 10.53
CA THR A 269 -9.89 -14.53 11.43
C THR A 269 -8.96 -13.35 11.59
N PHE A 270 -9.54 -12.17 11.79
CA PHE A 270 -8.75 -10.98 12.12
C PHE A 270 -8.15 -11.13 13.53
N LEU A 271 -6.84 -11.05 13.61
CA LEU A 271 -6.08 -11.07 14.87
C LEU A 271 -5.78 -9.64 15.31
N LYS A 272 -5.69 -9.42 16.61
CA LYS A 272 -5.09 -8.19 17.16
C LYS A 272 -3.60 -8.16 16.81
N PHE A 273 -3.03 -6.95 16.77
CA PHE A 273 -1.63 -6.80 16.37
C PHE A 273 -0.69 -7.64 17.25
N GLU A 274 -0.91 -7.64 18.56
CA GLU A 274 -0.10 -8.38 19.52
C GLU A 274 -0.18 -9.92 19.34
N GLU A 275 -1.34 -10.41 18.91
CA GLU A 275 -1.54 -11.84 18.62
C GLU A 275 -0.83 -12.21 17.30
N TYR A 276 -0.96 -11.36 16.29
CA TYR A 276 -0.28 -11.53 15.01
C TYR A 276 1.24 -11.46 15.18
N GLU A 277 1.73 -10.52 15.98
CA GLU A 277 3.15 -10.36 16.28
C GLU A 277 3.77 -11.62 16.92
N LYS A 278 3.04 -12.28 17.86
CA LYS A 278 3.47 -13.56 18.44
C LYS A 278 3.62 -14.68 17.41
N ILE A 279 2.74 -14.69 16.39
CA ILE A 279 2.85 -15.66 15.29
C ILE A 279 4.09 -15.36 14.44
N ILE A 280 4.36 -14.08 14.16
CA ILE A 280 5.55 -13.66 13.42
C ILE A 280 6.83 -14.00 14.17
N ASP A 281 6.84 -13.91 15.52
CA ASP A 281 7.99 -14.28 16.36
C ASP A 281 8.39 -15.77 16.24
N LEU A 282 7.48 -16.62 15.75
CA LEU A 282 7.75 -18.03 15.47
C LEU A 282 8.29 -18.27 14.04
N CYS A 283 8.40 -17.23 13.23
CA CYS A 283 8.85 -17.33 11.85
C CYS A 283 10.35 -16.99 11.74
N SER A 284 11.05 -17.69 10.86
CA SER A 284 12.42 -17.38 10.45
C SER A 284 12.51 -16.86 9.02
N HIS A 285 11.47 -17.11 8.22
CA HIS A 285 11.39 -16.72 6.81
C HIS A 285 10.03 -16.10 6.49
N ALA A 286 10.01 -15.17 5.55
CA ALA A 286 8.78 -14.57 5.05
C ALA A 286 8.85 -14.42 3.52
N ILE A 287 7.76 -14.79 2.83
CA ILE A 287 7.67 -14.76 1.37
C ILE A 287 6.50 -13.87 0.97
N PHE A 288 6.77 -12.81 0.22
CA PHE A 288 5.76 -11.88 -0.25
C PHE A 288 5.73 -11.87 -1.79
N GLY A 289 4.74 -12.53 -2.38
CA GLY A 289 4.59 -12.68 -3.83
C GLY A 289 4.06 -11.43 -4.54
N THR A 290 4.16 -10.25 -3.96
CA THR A 290 3.61 -9.02 -4.52
C THR A 290 4.55 -8.38 -5.52
N LEU A 291 4.03 -7.90 -6.67
CA LEU A 291 4.80 -7.22 -7.71
C LEU A 291 4.76 -5.69 -7.57
N ARG A 292 3.69 -5.16 -6.99
CA ARG A 292 3.55 -3.76 -6.61
C ARG A 292 3.93 -3.53 -5.13
N GLN A 293 4.02 -2.28 -4.73
CA GLN A 293 4.09 -1.93 -3.32
C GLN A 293 2.83 -2.42 -2.59
N GLN A 294 3.03 -3.37 -1.71
CA GLN A 294 2.02 -3.95 -0.83
C GLN A 294 2.70 -4.63 0.36
N ALA A 295 1.96 -4.80 1.46
CA ALA A 295 2.44 -5.48 2.67
C ALA A 295 3.67 -4.85 3.34
N LEU A 296 4.04 -3.59 3.02
CA LEU A 296 5.28 -2.98 3.50
C LEU A 296 5.37 -2.97 5.03
N GLY A 297 4.24 -2.77 5.73
CA GLY A 297 4.21 -2.88 7.18
C GLY A 297 4.60 -4.27 7.70
N ASN A 298 4.16 -5.34 7.03
CA ASN A 298 4.54 -6.72 7.37
C ASN A 298 6.00 -7.01 6.98
N ILE A 299 6.44 -6.53 5.83
CA ILE A 299 7.83 -6.67 5.37
C ILE A 299 8.78 -6.00 6.38
N ASN A 300 8.48 -4.76 6.78
CA ASN A 300 9.27 -4.04 7.77
C ASN A 300 9.26 -4.75 9.13
N LEU A 301 8.09 -5.23 9.59
CA LEU A 301 8.00 -6.02 10.83
C LEU A 301 8.87 -7.27 10.77
N CYS A 302 8.83 -8.01 9.65
CA CYS A 302 9.70 -9.18 9.46
C CYS A 302 11.19 -8.80 9.49
N MET A 303 11.58 -7.72 8.80
CA MET A 303 12.97 -7.26 8.82
C MET A 303 13.41 -6.78 10.22
N PHE A 304 12.53 -6.10 10.97
CA PHE A 304 12.77 -5.74 12.37
C PHE A 304 13.03 -6.95 13.25
N LYS A 305 12.29 -8.03 13.03
CA LYS A 305 12.44 -9.28 13.77
C LYS A 305 13.59 -10.17 13.25
N GLY A 306 14.38 -9.68 12.29
CA GLY A 306 15.51 -10.40 11.70
C GLY A 306 15.09 -11.59 10.82
N ILE A 307 13.85 -11.60 10.34
CA ILE A 307 13.30 -12.66 9.48
C ILE A 307 13.83 -12.47 8.05
N LYS A 308 14.26 -13.56 7.42
CA LYS A 308 14.72 -13.58 6.01
C LYS A 308 13.55 -13.37 5.07
N VAL A 309 13.58 -12.29 4.28
CA VAL A 309 12.49 -11.88 3.40
C VAL A 309 12.77 -12.23 1.94
N PHE A 310 11.81 -12.92 1.30
CA PHE A 310 11.81 -13.24 -0.12
C PHE A 310 10.75 -12.46 -0.88
N LEU A 311 11.12 -11.92 -2.02
CA LEU A 311 10.27 -11.14 -2.92
C LEU A 311 10.53 -11.54 -4.37
N TYR A 312 9.60 -11.34 -5.28
CA TYR A 312 9.88 -11.47 -6.71
C TYR A 312 10.86 -10.39 -7.18
N LYS A 313 11.80 -10.75 -8.06
CA LYS A 313 12.80 -9.81 -8.62
C LYS A 313 12.17 -8.64 -9.37
N ASP A 314 11.07 -8.89 -10.06
CA ASP A 314 10.31 -7.88 -10.79
C ASP A 314 9.34 -7.07 -9.88
N SER A 315 9.39 -7.29 -8.57
CA SER A 315 8.65 -6.49 -7.58
C SER A 315 9.29 -5.10 -7.40
N LEU A 316 8.48 -4.05 -7.45
CA LEU A 316 8.94 -2.70 -7.11
C LEU A 316 9.47 -2.60 -5.68
N THR A 317 8.88 -3.38 -4.76
CA THR A 317 9.37 -3.45 -3.37
C THR A 317 10.75 -4.09 -3.31
N TYR A 318 11.02 -5.17 -4.06
CA TYR A 318 12.34 -5.78 -4.12
C TYR A 318 13.38 -4.78 -4.64
N THR A 319 13.10 -4.15 -5.78
CA THR A 319 13.99 -3.15 -6.38
C THR A 319 14.31 -2.05 -5.38
N GLN A 320 13.28 -1.46 -4.76
CA GLN A 320 13.50 -0.38 -3.79
C GLN A 320 14.31 -0.83 -2.57
N LEU A 321 14.02 -2.01 -2.01
CA LEU A 321 14.78 -2.51 -0.85
C LEU A 321 16.23 -2.80 -1.21
N LYS A 322 16.51 -3.30 -2.41
CA LYS A 322 17.90 -3.49 -2.90
C LYS A 322 18.61 -2.15 -3.09
N ASP A 323 17.94 -1.15 -3.65
CA ASP A 323 18.49 0.20 -3.84
C ASP A 323 18.75 0.88 -2.49
N ASP A 324 17.92 0.63 -1.49
CA ASP A 324 18.12 1.09 -0.10
C ASP A 324 19.27 0.35 0.61
N GLY A 325 19.79 -0.73 0.02
CA GLY A 325 20.89 -1.53 0.54
C GLY A 325 20.48 -2.70 1.43
N TYR A 326 19.18 -3.02 1.55
CA TYR A 326 18.73 -4.17 2.37
C TYR A 326 19.18 -5.50 1.77
N ILE A 327 19.44 -6.44 2.68
CA ILE A 327 19.63 -7.85 2.36
C ILE A 327 18.25 -8.50 2.28
N VAL A 328 17.75 -8.67 1.06
CA VAL A 328 16.52 -9.39 0.72
C VAL A 328 16.79 -10.37 -0.40
N TYR A 329 15.98 -11.40 -0.52
CA TYR A 329 16.18 -12.57 -1.36
C TYR A 329 15.13 -12.65 -2.47
N SER A 330 15.51 -13.24 -3.60
CA SER A 330 14.64 -13.45 -4.76
C SER A 330 13.85 -14.76 -4.63
N ILE A 331 12.54 -14.72 -4.91
CA ILE A 331 11.72 -15.93 -5.01
C ILE A 331 12.20 -16.80 -6.17
N GLU A 332 12.60 -16.18 -7.27
CA GLU A 332 13.02 -16.93 -8.47
C GLU A 332 14.35 -17.66 -8.28
N GLU A 333 15.34 -17.01 -7.68
CA GLU A 333 16.72 -17.49 -7.65
C GLU A 333 17.11 -18.08 -6.29
N ASP A 334 16.66 -17.46 -5.22
CA ASP A 334 17.13 -17.76 -3.87
C ASP A 334 16.16 -18.66 -3.08
N LEU A 335 14.89 -18.84 -3.51
CA LEU A 335 13.95 -19.70 -2.81
C LEU A 335 14.28 -21.17 -3.11
N ASN A 336 15.19 -21.72 -2.32
CA ASN A 336 15.69 -23.09 -2.39
C ASN A 336 15.91 -23.68 -0.98
N GLU A 337 16.22 -24.97 -0.91
CA GLU A 337 16.39 -25.68 0.35
C GLU A 337 17.47 -25.07 1.26
N LYS A 338 18.62 -24.70 0.68
CA LYS A 338 19.72 -24.09 1.43
C LYS A 338 19.28 -22.79 2.11
N GLU A 339 18.70 -21.87 1.32
CA GLU A 339 18.30 -20.57 1.85
C GLU A 339 17.11 -20.65 2.83
N LEU A 340 16.27 -21.69 2.73
CA LEU A 340 15.19 -21.94 3.69
C LEU A 340 15.68 -22.67 4.96
N SER A 341 16.80 -23.38 4.92
CA SER A 341 17.35 -24.05 6.10
C SER A 341 18.06 -23.10 7.07
N GLU A 342 18.54 -21.96 6.59
CA GLU A 342 19.34 -21.01 7.34
C GLU A 342 18.62 -19.66 7.50
N PRO A 343 18.39 -19.14 8.73
CA PRO A 343 17.91 -17.78 8.95
C PRO A 343 18.99 -16.77 8.53
N LEU A 344 18.67 -15.47 8.64
CA LEU A 344 19.69 -14.42 8.49
C LEU A 344 20.78 -14.59 9.55
N SER A 345 22.04 -14.34 9.18
CA SER A 345 23.11 -14.21 10.14
C SER A 345 22.93 -12.97 11.03
N MET A 346 23.54 -12.96 12.21
CA MET A 346 23.52 -11.80 13.10
C MET A 346 24.06 -10.53 12.42
N GLU A 347 25.05 -10.67 11.55
CA GLU A 347 25.62 -9.56 10.79
C GLU A 347 24.61 -9.00 9.78
N GLN A 348 23.92 -9.87 9.03
CA GLN A 348 22.88 -9.50 8.09
C GLN A 348 21.68 -8.82 8.78
N MET A 349 21.26 -9.35 9.94
CA MET A 349 20.20 -8.74 10.75
C MET A 349 20.59 -7.31 11.19
N LYS A 350 21.79 -7.15 11.77
CA LYS A 350 22.30 -5.84 12.20
C LYS A 350 22.39 -4.87 11.03
N HIS A 351 22.81 -5.34 9.86
CA HIS A 351 22.87 -4.54 8.64
C HIS A 351 21.47 -4.01 8.25
N ASN A 352 20.47 -4.89 8.14
CA ASN A 352 19.10 -4.49 7.83
C ASN A 352 18.51 -3.56 8.89
N HIS A 353 18.77 -3.79 10.17
CA HIS A 353 18.32 -2.92 11.25
C HIS A 353 18.90 -1.51 11.14
N LYS A 354 20.19 -1.37 10.83
CA LYS A 354 20.81 -0.06 10.65
C LYS A 354 20.12 0.75 9.54
N ILE A 355 19.74 0.10 8.44
CA ILE A 355 19.01 0.76 7.34
C ILE A 355 17.59 1.14 7.79
N LEU A 356 16.90 0.24 8.50
CA LEU A 356 15.57 0.54 9.06
C LEU A 356 15.62 1.76 9.99
N GLU A 357 16.61 1.82 10.90
CA GLU A 357 16.82 2.98 11.76
C GLU A 357 17.02 4.27 10.97
N GLN A 358 17.86 4.24 9.94
CA GLN A 358 18.13 5.41 9.11
C GLN A 358 16.88 5.92 8.39
N ILE A 359 16.05 4.99 7.89
CA ILE A 359 14.84 5.34 7.12
C ILE A 359 13.69 5.76 8.04
N TYR A 360 13.53 5.08 9.19
CA TYR A 360 12.37 5.22 10.09
C TYR A 360 12.71 5.89 11.43
N SER A 361 13.93 6.42 11.58
CA SER A 361 14.32 7.14 12.80
C SER A 361 13.53 8.45 12.95
N LYS A 362 13.66 9.08 14.13
CA LYS A 362 12.98 10.33 14.58
C LYS A 362 12.97 11.52 13.59
N ASN A 363 13.37 11.30 12.35
CA ASN A 363 13.41 12.32 11.30
C ASN A 363 12.10 12.46 10.52
N GLY A 364 11.13 11.54 10.68
CA GLY A 364 9.88 11.57 9.92
C GLY A 364 9.07 12.84 10.17
N ILE A 365 8.90 13.24 11.44
CA ILE A 365 8.19 14.49 11.80
C ILE A 365 8.99 15.71 11.37
N ASN A 366 10.31 15.70 11.51
CA ASN A 366 11.18 16.81 11.05
C ASN A 366 11.14 16.96 9.53
N ALA A 367 11.10 15.85 8.78
CA ALA A 367 10.97 15.89 7.33
C ALA A 367 9.59 16.42 6.91
N LEU A 368 8.53 16.05 7.63
CA LEU A 368 7.18 16.58 7.42
C LEU A 368 7.12 18.08 7.71
N GLN A 369 7.73 18.55 8.82
CA GLN A 369 7.83 19.97 9.14
C GLN A 369 8.53 20.74 8.01
N LYS A 370 9.71 20.27 7.56
CA LYS A 370 10.47 20.90 6.47
C LYS A 370 9.67 20.94 5.17
N ALA A 371 8.91 19.90 4.84
CA ALA A 371 8.07 19.86 3.66
C ALA A 371 6.97 20.94 3.72
N PHE A 372 6.32 21.12 4.86
CA PHE A 372 5.32 22.16 5.04
C PHE A 372 5.94 23.57 5.10
N ASP A 373 7.13 23.74 5.69
CA ASP A 373 7.81 25.04 5.70
C ASP A 373 8.20 25.47 4.28
N LYS A 374 8.64 24.53 3.42
CA LYS A 374 8.88 24.77 1.99
C LYS A 374 7.58 25.25 1.29
N ILE A 375 6.44 24.64 1.58
CA ILE A 375 5.16 25.06 1.00
C ILE A 375 4.80 26.48 1.46
N LYS A 376 4.94 26.80 2.76
CA LYS A 376 4.63 28.12 3.30
C LYS A 376 5.45 29.22 2.64
N THR A 377 6.72 28.97 2.36
CA THR A 377 7.59 29.97 1.68
C THR A 377 7.23 30.16 0.21
N ASN A 378 6.57 29.21 -0.42
CA ASN A 378 6.17 29.24 -1.83
C ASN A 378 4.70 29.62 -2.04
N LEU A 379 3.94 29.88 -0.96
CA LEU A 379 2.58 30.41 -1.09
C LEU A 379 2.63 31.83 -1.67
N PRO A 380 1.71 32.16 -2.62
CA PRO A 380 1.66 33.47 -3.26
C PRO A 380 1.28 34.60 -2.31
#